data_1d70e12edc4b1e32a228bd1cb25fd42b
#
_entry.id   1d70e12edc4b1e32a228bd1cb25fd42b
#
_cell.length_a   1.000
_cell.length_b   1.000
_cell.length_c   1.000
_cell.angle_alpha   90.00
_cell.angle_beta   90.00
_cell.angle_gamma   90.00
#
_symmetry.space_group_name_H-M   'P 1'
#
loop_
_entity.id
_entity.type
_entity.pdbx_description
1 polymer ?
#
loop_
_entity_poly.entity_id
_entity_poly.type
_entity_poly.pdbx_seq_one_letter_code
_entity_poly.pdbx_strand_id
1 'polypeptide(L)'
;MTFSVVTWNINSIAAHERQVLNWVEQMRPTILALQETQCSPSRFPTTGFRQLGYEIVCAGNGGTNGVAIASLLPLSDIELGMPGAHAPFDEPRFLAATVDGIRIVCAYAPNGRKVGTDPHRFKLAWFALLTAIVSYEIETHADLIVAADLNIAPTDLDVWDANHYRYRNLTSPLERAAFEELLNAGLVDIVRANAEPNQKLSTWWNRRGDFYENNRGWRLDHLLTTPSLASQATSVTIDRATRAAPNTSDHAPTLAHFTL
;
A
#
# COMPACT_ATOMS: atom_id res chain seq x y z
N MET A 1 -10.78 -16.15 14.48
CA MET A 1 -11.33 -15.64 13.20
C MET A 1 -10.19 -15.44 12.23
N THR A 2 -10.39 -15.76 10.96
CA THR A 2 -9.40 -15.40 9.94
C THR A 2 -9.56 -13.92 9.61
N PHE A 3 -8.57 -13.13 9.98
CA PHE A 3 -8.49 -11.71 9.65
C PHE A 3 -7.61 -11.55 8.42
N SER A 4 -7.99 -10.74 7.47
CA SER A 4 -7.22 -10.55 6.24
C SER A 4 -7.13 -9.09 5.82
N VAL A 5 -5.95 -8.69 5.34
CA VAL A 5 -5.68 -7.33 4.90
C VAL A 5 -5.08 -7.34 3.50
N VAL A 6 -5.57 -6.44 2.67
CA VAL A 6 -5.10 -6.23 1.30
C VAL A 6 -4.60 -4.80 1.13
N THR A 7 -3.47 -4.63 0.45
CA THR A 7 -3.07 -3.37 -0.15
C THR A 7 -3.15 -3.48 -1.67
N TRP A 8 -3.73 -2.48 -2.32
CA TRP A 8 -3.85 -2.45 -3.77
C TRP A 8 -3.90 -1.03 -4.32
N ASN A 9 -2.86 -0.61 -5.02
CA ASN A 9 -2.93 0.58 -5.86
C ASN A 9 -3.79 0.27 -7.10
N ILE A 10 -4.94 0.94 -7.22
CA ILE A 10 -5.95 0.64 -8.25
C ILE A 10 -5.86 1.55 -9.47
N ASN A 11 -4.99 2.57 -9.44
CA ASN A 11 -4.77 3.50 -10.55
C ASN A 11 -6.10 3.99 -11.17
N SER A 12 -6.94 4.63 -10.33
CA SER A 12 -8.29 5.16 -10.58
C SER A 12 -9.43 4.16 -10.30
N ILE A 13 -10.19 4.44 -9.26
CA ILE A 13 -11.39 3.66 -8.93
C ILE A 13 -12.44 3.75 -10.04
N ALA A 14 -12.60 4.91 -10.67
CA ALA A 14 -13.58 5.09 -11.75
C ALA A 14 -13.25 4.24 -12.99
N ALA A 15 -11.97 4.01 -13.26
CA ALA A 15 -11.54 3.16 -14.38
C ALA A 15 -11.71 1.66 -14.08
N HIS A 16 -11.60 1.27 -12.80
CA HIS A 16 -11.50 -0.14 -12.39
C HIS A 16 -12.59 -0.59 -11.40
N GLU A 17 -13.64 0.22 -11.16
CA GLU A 17 -14.72 -0.04 -10.19
C GLU A 17 -15.25 -1.46 -10.27
N ARG A 18 -15.73 -1.87 -11.46
CA ARG A 18 -16.31 -3.20 -11.65
C ARG A 18 -15.33 -4.33 -11.32
N GLN A 19 -14.08 -4.17 -11.70
CA GLN A 19 -13.05 -5.18 -11.42
C GLN A 19 -12.75 -5.25 -9.92
N VAL A 20 -12.61 -4.10 -9.26
CA VAL A 20 -12.36 -4.05 -7.81
C VAL A 20 -13.53 -4.67 -7.05
N LEU A 21 -14.78 -4.32 -7.38
CA LEU A 21 -15.95 -4.87 -6.71
C LEU A 21 -16.09 -6.38 -6.95
N ASN A 22 -15.88 -6.87 -8.17
CA ASN A 22 -15.90 -8.32 -8.46
C ASN A 22 -14.82 -9.07 -7.68
N TRP A 23 -13.61 -8.50 -7.60
CA TRP A 23 -12.52 -9.08 -6.84
C TRP A 23 -12.84 -9.12 -5.32
N VAL A 24 -13.37 -8.02 -4.80
CA VAL A 24 -13.80 -7.92 -3.39
C VAL A 24 -14.91 -8.91 -3.06
N GLU A 25 -15.87 -9.11 -3.95
CA GLU A 25 -16.96 -10.09 -3.79
C GLU A 25 -16.42 -11.53 -3.70
N GLN A 26 -15.43 -11.86 -4.52
CA GLN A 26 -14.81 -13.19 -4.56
C GLN A 26 -13.89 -13.45 -3.38
N MET A 27 -13.01 -12.50 -3.07
CA MET A 27 -11.94 -12.67 -2.08
C MET A 27 -12.37 -12.36 -0.65
N ARG A 28 -13.38 -11.48 -0.50
CA ARG A 28 -13.95 -11.10 0.81
C ARG A 28 -12.90 -10.74 1.87
N PRO A 29 -11.89 -9.89 1.58
CA PRO A 29 -10.93 -9.52 2.60
C PRO A 29 -11.60 -8.78 3.75
N THR A 30 -11.11 -8.96 4.98
CA THR A 30 -11.61 -8.19 6.14
C THR A 30 -11.36 -6.70 5.94
N ILE A 31 -10.16 -6.34 5.46
CA ILE A 31 -9.74 -4.96 5.18
C ILE A 31 -9.13 -4.88 3.79
N LEU A 32 -9.52 -3.83 3.07
CA LEU A 32 -8.95 -3.46 1.79
C LEU A 32 -8.47 -2.00 1.83
N ALA A 33 -7.16 -1.81 1.75
CA ALA A 33 -6.52 -0.51 1.63
C ALA A 33 -6.21 -0.22 0.15
N LEU A 34 -6.80 0.84 -0.38
CA LEU A 34 -6.69 1.24 -1.78
C LEU A 34 -5.85 2.52 -1.92
N GLN A 35 -4.94 2.53 -2.88
CA GLN A 35 -4.15 3.69 -3.26
C GLN A 35 -4.48 4.11 -4.69
N GLU A 36 -4.18 5.37 -5.02
CA GLU A 36 -4.53 6.02 -6.30
C GLU A 36 -6.01 5.88 -6.66
N THR A 37 -6.89 6.15 -5.70
CA THR A 37 -8.33 6.15 -5.99
C THR A 37 -8.72 7.22 -7.00
N GLN A 38 -7.92 8.30 -7.11
CA GLN A 38 -8.07 9.41 -8.07
C GLN A 38 -9.50 9.98 -8.07
N CYS A 39 -10.14 9.98 -6.91
CA CYS A 39 -11.54 10.28 -6.75
C CYS A 39 -11.77 11.14 -5.51
N SER A 40 -12.70 12.09 -5.60
CA SER A 40 -13.18 12.77 -4.39
C SER A 40 -14.13 11.86 -3.59
N PRO A 41 -14.26 12.05 -2.27
CA PRO A 41 -15.17 11.24 -1.45
C PRO A 41 -16.61 11.18 -1.97
N SER A 42 -17.11 12.29 -2.54
CA SER A 42 -18.47 12.37 -3.10
C SER A 42 -18.67 11.54 -4.39
N ARG A 43 -17.59 11.19 -5.07
CA ARG A 43 -17.61 10.38 -6.30
C ARG A 43 -17.14 8.95 -6.11
N PHE A 44 -16.69 8.62 -4.92
CA PHE A 44 -16.25 7.26 -4.62
C PHE A 44 -17.46 6.30 -4.66
N PRO A 45 -17.37 5.10 -5.26
CA PRO A 45 -18.50 4.19 -5.46
C PRO A 45 -18.88 3.45 -4.17
N THR A 46 -19.18 4.19 -3.11
CA THR A 46 -19.50 3.66 -1.77
C THR A 46 -20.68 2.70 -1.77
N THR A 47 -21.64 2.89 -2.68
CA THR A 47 -22.83 2.03 -2.78
C THR A 47 -22.46 0.58 -3.12
N GLY A 48 -21.55 0.35 -4.07
CA GLY A 48 -21.10 -0.98 -4.45
C GLY A 48 -20.43 -1.72 -3.27
N PHE A 49 -19.55 -1.04 -2.54
CA PHE A 49 -18.90 -1.61 -1.36
C PHE A 49 -19.89 -1.91 -0.23
N ARG A 50 -20.85 -1.00 0.04
CA ARG A 50 -21.90 -1.22 1.05
C ARG A 50 -22.80 -2.41 0.73
N GLN A 51 -23.13 -2.64 -0.54
CA GLN A 51 -23.88 -3.80 -0.98
C GLN A 51 -23.15 -5.13 -0.69
N LEU A 52 -21.80 -5.07 -0.69
CA LEU A 52 -20.96 -6.19 -0.30
C LEU A 52 -20.71 -6.27 1.23
N GLY A 53 -21.30 -5.37 2.02
CA GLY A 53 -21.22 -5.35 3.47
C GLY A 53 -20.03 -4.57 4.04
N TYR A 54 -19.34 -3.76 3.23
CA TYR A 54 -18.20 -2.98 3.70
C TYR A 54 -18.61 -1.58 4.18
N GLU A 55 -18.07 -1.16 5.32
CA GLU A 55 -17.89 0.25 5.63
C GLU A 55 -16.72 0.80 4.84
N ILE A 56 -16.78 2.09 4.50
CA ILE A 56 -15.71 2.70 3.73
C ILE A 56 -15.43 4.14 4.15
N VAL A 57 -14.17 4.46 4.24
CA VAL A 57 -13.66 5.82 4.39
C VAL A 57 -12.63 6.09 3.31
N CYS A 58 -12.63 7.31 2.77
CA CYS A 58 -11.69 7.69 1.71
C CYS A 58 -11.27 9.16 1.85
N ALA A 59 -10.03 9.43 1.46
CA ALA A 59 -9.46 10.75 1.29
C ALA A 59 -9.06 10.95 -0.17
N GLY A 60 -9.48 12.06 -0.76
CA GLY A 60 -9.18 12.37 -2.16
C GLY A 60 -9.67 13.75 -2.57
N ASN A 61 -9.06 14.34 -3.56
CA ASN A 61 -9.43 15.66 -4.10
C ASN A 61 -9.89 15.60 -5.57
N GLY A 62 -10.04 14.38 -6.13
CA GLY A 62 -10.38 14.16 -7.54
C GLY A 62 -9.19 14.30 -8.50
N GLY A 63 -7.96 14.45 -7.96
CA GLY A 63 -6.71 14.51 -8.72
C GLY A 63 -6.05 13.15 -8.93
N THR A 64 -4.73 13.13 -8.89
CA THR A 64 -3.88 11.95 -9.19
C THR A 64 -3.59 11.07 -7.96
N ASN A 65 -4.02 11.49 -6.77
CA ASN A 65 -3.78 10.80 -5.49
C ASN A 65 -5.08 10.16 -5.00
N GLY A 66 -5.16 9.93 -3.72
CA GLY A 66 -6.34 9.42 -3.04
C GLY A 66 -6.11 8.03 -2.47
N VAL A 67 -6.60 7.84 -1.26
CA VAL A 67 -6.51 6.59 -0.50
C VAL A 67 -7.88 6.25 0.09
N ALA A 68 -8.14 4.95 0.29
CA ALA A 68 -9.37 4.50 0.93
C ALA A 68 -9.13 3.25 1.76
N ILE A 69 -9.91 3.08 2.82
CA ILE A 69 -10.01 1.84 3.59
C ILE A 69 -11.46 1.36 3.51
N ALA A 70 -11.66 0.13 3.05
CA ALA A 70 -12.92 -0.58 3.14
C ALA A 70 -12.77 -1.73 4.15
N SER A 71 -13.76 -1.91 5.03
CA SER A 71 -13.73 -2.90 6.10
C SER A 71 -15.07 -3.62 6.27
N LEU A 72 -15.04 -4.94 6.48
CA LEU A 72 -16.21 -5.74 6.88
C LEU A 72 -16.56 -5.53 8.36
N LEU A 73 -15.67 -4.95 9.14
CA LEU A 73 -15.83 -4.64 10.56
C LEU A 73 -15.96 -3.13 10.76
N PRO A 74 -16.53 -2.64 11.87
CA PRO A 74 -16.65 -1.22 12.12
C PRO A 74 -15.33 -0.47 12.09
N LEU A 75 -15.34 0.73 11.51
CA LEU A 75 -14.21 1.65 11.46
C LEU A 75 -14.31 2.66 12.60
N SER A 76 -13.25 2.82 13.39
CA SER A 76 -13.15 3.85 14.45
C SER A 76 -11.84 4.64 14.32
N ASP A 77 -11.69 5.69 15.13
CA ASP A 77 -10.49 6.54 15.22
C ASP A 77 -9.92 6.93 13.83
N ILE A 78 -10.83 7.40 12.97
CA ILE A 78 -10.50 7.73 11.59
C ILE A 78 -9.68 9.02 11.54
N GLU A 79 -8.53 8.96 10.88
CA GLU A 79 -7.67 10.10 10.62
C GLU A 79 -7.42 10.29 9.13
N LEU A 80 -7.78 11.46 8.60
CA LEU A 80 -7.65 11.85 7.21
C LEU A 80 -6.45 12.77 7.01
N GLY A 81 -5.48 12.34 6.22
CA GLY A 81 -4.23 13.06 6.01
C GLY A 81 -3.21 12.79 7.12
N MET A 82 -1.98 13.17 6.90
CA MET A 82 -0.90 13.02 7.88
C MET A 82 -1.10 14.01 9.05
N PRO A 83 -1.08 13.54 10.32
CA PRO A 83 -1.22 14.40 11.48
C PRO A 83 -0.23 15.57 11.49
N GLY A 84 -0.72 16.78 11.71
CA GLY A 84 0.10 17.99 11.75
C GLY A 84 0.73 18.41 10.42
N ALA A 85 0.41 17.72 9.33
CA ALA A 85 0.96 18.06 8.02
C ALA A 85 0.31 19.34 7.46
N HIS A 86 1.16 20.18 6.90
CA HIS A 86 0.79 21.36 6.13
C HIS A 86 1.35 21.23 4.71
N ALA A 87 0.93 22.13 3.81
CA ALA A 87 1.47 22.13 2.45
C ALA A 87 3.02 22.09 2.46
N PRO A 88 3.63 21.25 1.63
CA PRO A 88 3.06 20.44 0.56
C PRO A 88 2.67 19.00 0.96
N PHE A 89 2.60 18.65 2.25
CA PHE A 89 2.32 17.29 2.75
C PHE A 89 0.84 17.02 3.03
N ASP A 90 -0.04 17.97 2.73
CA ASP A 90 -1.50 17.89 2.90
C ASP A 90 -2.21 17.18 1.74
N GLU A 91 -1.45 16.57 0.82
CA GLU A 91 -2.01 15.74 -0.24
C GLU A 91 -2.73 14.49 0.33
N PRO A 92 -3.84 14.04 -0.28
CA PRO A 92 -4.60 12.87 0.19
C PRO A 92 -3.86 11.56 -0.10
N ARG A 93 -2.77 11.32 0.62
CA ARG A 93 -1.88 10.15 0.50
C ARG A 93 -1.81 9.29 1.75
N PHE A 94 -2.55 9.68 2.79
CA PHE A 94 -2.57 9.02 4.09
C PHE A 94 -3.99 8.96 4.63
N LEU A 95 -4.33 7.84 5.21
CA LEU A 95 -5.59 7.58 5.90
C LEU A 95 -5.32 6.51 6.95
N ALA A 96 -5.73 6.74 8.19
CA ALA A 96 -5.66 5.71 9.20
C ALA A 96 -7.03 5.48 9.85
N ALA A 97 -7.27 4.25 10.29
CA ALA A 97 -8.48 3.86 11.04
C ALA A 97 -8.15 2.68 11.94
N THR A 98 -8.91 2.51 13.01
CA THR A 98 -8.84 1.35 13.89
C THR A 98 -9.95 0.37 13.56
N VAL A 99 -9.62 -0.91 13.43
CA VAL A 99 -10.53 -2.01 13.12
C VAL A 99 -10.25 -3.16 14.08
N ASP A 100 -11.22 -3.50 14.93
CA ASP A 100 -11.11 -4.57 15.93
C ASP A 100 -9.84 -4.48 16.80
N GLY A 101 -9.49 -3.26 17.20
CA GLY A 101 -8.30 -2.95 18.03
C GLY A 101 -6.98 -2.85 17.23
N ILE A 102 -6.97 -3.13 15.94
CA ILE A 102 -5.78 -3.04 15.08
C ILE A 102 -5.78 -1.69 14.36
N ARG A 103 -4.68 -0.95 14.46
CA ARG A 103 -4.48 0.30 13.72
C ARG A 103 -4.07 0.01 12.28
N ILE A 104 -4.86 0.48 11.32
CA ILE A 104 -4.63 0.31 9.88
C ILE A 104 -4.23 1.66 9.29
N VAL A 105 -3.05 1.72 8.71
CA VAL A 105 -2.55 2.87 7.96
C VAL A 105 -2.55 2.53 6.47
N CYS A 106 -3.37 3.25 5.69
CA CYS A 106 -3.33 3.22 4.24
C CYS A 106 -2.51 4.39 3.72
N ALA A 107 -1.41 4.13 3.03
CA ALA A 107 -0.49 5.16 2.58
C ALA A 107 -0.11 5.03 1.10
N TYR A 108 0.09 6.18 0.44
CA TYR A 108 0.53 6.26 -0.95
C TYR A 108 1.71 7.23 -1.06
N ALA A 109 2.93 6.71 -1.13
CA ALA A 109 4.13 7.52 -1.20
C ALA A 109 4.25 8.25 -2.56
N PRO A 110 4.80 9.48 -2.57
CA PRO A 110 5.14 10.15 -3.82
C PRO A 110 6.09 9.31 -4.67
N ASN A 111 5.91 9.31 -6.01
CA ASN A 111 6.80 8.57 -6.90
C ASN A 111 8.27 9.06 -6.84
N GLY A 112 8.51 10.37 -6.63
CA GLY A 112 9.85 10.94 -6.54
C GLY A 112 10.52 11.25 -7.88
N ARG A 113 10.04 10.66 -8.98
CA ARG A 113 10.55 10.89 -10.36
C ARG A 113 12.06 10.64 -10.48
N LYS A 114 12.88 11.68 -10.72
CA LYS A 114 14.31 11.55 -10.93
C LYS A 114 15.09 11.84 -9.64
N VAL A 115 16.03 10.97 -9.29
CA VAL A 115 16.93 11.13 -8.13
C VAL A 115 17.64 12.49 -8.15
N GLY A 116 17.69 13.16 -6.99
CA GLY A 116 18.32 14.46 -6.81
C GLY A 116 17.46 15.68 -7.19
N THR A 117 16.24 15.48 -7.68
CA THR A 117 15.29 16.56 -8.00
C THR A 117 14.38 16.92 -6.82
N ASP A 118 13.64 18.03 -6.92
CA ASP A 118 12.67 18.42 -5.87
C ASP A 118 11.61 17.35 -5.59
N PRO A 119 11.00 16.66 -6.58
CA PRO A 119 10.11 15.55 -6.31
C PRO A 119 10.75 14.41 -5.51
N HIS A 120 12.05 14.14 -5.74
CA HIS A 120 12.77 13.11 -4.98
C HIS A 120 13.01 13.56 -3.53
N ARG A 121 13.42 14.83 -3.32
CA ARG A 121 13.57 15.43 -1.97
C ARG A 121 12.24 15.43 -1.22
N PHE A 122 11.16 15.78 -1.90
CA PHE A 122 9.80 15.73 -1.34
C PHE A 122 9.43 14.31 -0.88
N LYS A 123 9.70 13.29 -1.70
CA LYS A 123 9.48 11.88 -1.32
C LYS A 123 10.24 11.49 -0.06
N LEU A 124 11.52 11.83 0.03
CA LEU A 124 12.33 11.51 1.21
C LEU A 124 11.82 12.23 2.49
N ALA A 125 11.44 13.50 2.38
CA ALA A 125 10.83 14.23 3.49
C ALA A 125 9.46 13.66 3.89
N TRP A 126 8.66 13.21 2.92
CA TRP A 126 7.40 12.51 3.15
C TRP A 126 7.62 11.20 3.93
N PHE A 127 8.67 10.43 3.59
CA PHE A 127 9.05 9.22 4.34
C PHE A 127 9.46 9.53 5.78
N ALA A 128 10.24 10.59 6.00
CA ALA A 128 10.62 11.00 7.36
C ALA A 128 9.39 11.34 8.21
N LEU A 129 8.40 12.03 7.62
CA LEU A 129 7.13 12.32 8.29
C LEU A 129 6.31 11.05 8.55
N LEU A 130 6.20 10.15 7.56
CA LEU A 130 5.52 8.86 7.75
C LEU A 130 6.17 8.04 8.87
N THR A 131 7.50 7.99 8.92
CA THR A 131 8.24 7.28 9.97
C THR A 131 7.94 7.85 11.35
N ALA A 132 7.92 9.17 11.50
CA ALA A 132 7.58 9.82 12.77
C ALA A 132 6.13 9.50 13.22
N ILE A 133 5.17 9.53 12.28
CA ILE A 133 3.77 9.18 12.57
C ILE A 133 3.67 7.72 12.96
N VAL A 134 4.28 6.80 12.22
CA VAL A 134 4.25 5.36 12.50
C VAL A 134 4.90 5.06 13.86
N SER A 135 6.00 5.73 14.21
CA SER A 135 6.62 5.58 15.53
C SER A 135 5.65 5.96 16.67
N TYR A 136 4.92 7.06 16.52
CA TYR A 136 3.90 7.48 17.48
C TYR A 136 2.72 6.48 17.53
N GLU A 137 2.26 6.00 16.39
CA GLU A 137 1.18 5.03 16.31
C GLU A 137 1.54 3.71 17.02
N ILE A 138 2.79 3.24 16.88
CA ILE A 138 3.29 2.03 17.55
C ILE A 138 3.36 2.22 19.08
N GLU A 139 3.66 3.41 19.57
CA GLU A 139 3.63 3.71 21.01
C GLU A 139 2.23 3.66 21.60
N THR A 140 1.21 3.95 20.79
CA THR A 140 -0.19 4.10 21.22
C THR A 140 -1.07 2.88 20.90
N HIS A 141 -0.65 2.03 19.95
CA HIS A 141 -1.39 0.86 19.52
C HIS A 141 -0.49 -0.39 19.57
N ALA A 142 -0.95 -1.44 20.25
CA ALA A 142 -0.20 -2.70 20.34
C ALA A 142 -0.01 -3.38 18.97
N ASP A 143 -1.04 -3.29 18.13
CA ASP A 143 -1.09 -3.91 16.80
C ASP A 143 -1.35 -2.85 15.72
N LEU A 144 -0.44 -2.80 14.73
CA LEU A 144 -0.48 -1.84 13.63
C LEU A 144 -0.11 -2.53 12.32
N ILE A 145 -0.82 -2.16 11.24
CA ILE A 145 -0.54 -2.56 9.87
C ILE A 145 -0.43 -1.31 8.98
N VAL A 146 0.70 -1.16 8.30
CA VAL A 146 0.86 -0.21 7.19
C VAL A 146 0.64 -0.97 5.89
N ALA A 147 -0.47 -0.69 5.21
CA ALA A 147 -0.86 -1.24 3.92
C ALA A 147 -0.69 -0.16 2.85
N ALA A 148 0.36 -0.24 2.04
CA ALA A 148 0.79 0.93 1.27
C ALA A 148 1.45 0.59 -0.07
N ASP A 149 1.26 1.48 -1.05
CA ASP A 149 2.21 1.66 -2.15
C ASP A 149 3.27 2.68 -1.71
N LEU A 150 4.46 2.20 -1.40
CA LEU A 150 5.57 3.03 -0.94
C LEU A 150 6.48 3.52 -2.07
N ASN A 151 6.23 3.10 -3.31
CA ASN A 151 7.04 3.50 -4.47
C ASN A 151 8.56 3.26 -4.24
N ILE A 152 8.93 2.24 -3.48
CA ILE A 152 10.32 1.82 -3.23
C ILE A 152 10.42 0.30 -3.41
N ALA A 153 11.45 -0.14 -4.14
CA ALA A 153 11.91 -1.53 -4.17
C ALA A 153 13.10 -1.67 -3.20
N PRO A 154 12.89 -2.21 -1.97
CA PRO A 154 13.86 -2.11 -0.89
C PRO A 154 15.16 -2.85 -1.14
N THR A 155 15.11 -3.98 -1.84
CA THR A 155 16.26 -4.85 -2.07
C THR A 155 16.45 -5.16 -3.56
N ASP A 156 17.55 -5.80 -3.90
CA ASP A 156 17.82 -6.26 -5.26
C ASP A 156 16.89 -7.41 -5.70
N LEU A 157 16.20 -8.06 -4.74
CA LEU A 157 15.17 -9.08 -5.01
C LEU A 157 13.80 -8.48 -5.34
N ASP A 158 13.64 -7.15 -5.15
CA ASP A 158 12.40 -6.41 -5.36
C ASP A 158 12.37 -5.66 -6.70
N VAL A 159 13.36 -5.91 -7.55
CA VAL A 159 13.48 -5.30 -8.87
C VAL A 159 13.99 -6.32 -9.89
N TRP A 160 13.42 -6.32 -11.08
CA TRP A 160 13.76 -7.32 -12.10
C TRP A 160 15.22 -7.22 -12.60
N ASP A 161 15.80 -6.01 -12.69
CA ASP A 161 17.19 -5.75 -13.07
C ASP A 161 17.87 -4.80 -12.07
N ALA A 162 18.38 -5.37 -10.98
CA ALA A 162 19.00 -4.61 -9.90
C ALA A 162 20.24 -3.83 -10.36
N ASN A 163 21.03 -4.36 -11.31
CA ASN A 163 22.23 -3.68 -11.79
C ASN A 163 21.89 -2.42 -12.59
N HIS A 164 20.86 -2.50 -13.43
CA HIS A 164 20.43 -1.36 -14.24
C HIS A 164 19.77 -0.25 -13.42
N TYR A 165 19.02 -0.61 -12.36
CA TYR A 165 18.20 0.33 -11.60
C TYR A 165 18.81 0.82 -10.28
N ARG A 166 19.92 0.26 -9.82
CA ARG A 166 20.54 0.49 -8.48
C ARG A 166 20.59 1.94 -7.99
N TYR A 167 20.75 2.90 -8.86
CA TYR A 167 20.85 4.33 -8.52
C TYR A 167 19.74 5.18 -9.13
N ARG A 168 18.66 4.53 -9.56
CA ARG A 168 17.52 5.20 -10.17
C ARG A 168 16.39 5.37 -9.17
N ASN A 169 15.38 6.12 -9.57
CA ASN A 169 14.14 6.24 -8.80
C ASN A 169 13.56 4.86 -8.45
N LEU A 170 12.94 4.75 -7.30
CA LEU A 170 12.37 3.54 -6.65
C LEU A 170 13.43 2.60 -6.04
N THR A 171 14.72 2.75 -6.36
CA THR A 171 15.78 1.82 -5.94
C THR A 171 17.05 2.54 -5.48
N SER A 172 17.03 3.87 -5.39
CA SER A 172 18.20 4.64 -4.98
C SER A 172 18.58 4.34 -3.51
N PRO A 173 19.88 4.45 -3.15
CA PRO A 173 20.31 4.20 -1.77
C PRO A 173 19.57 5.05 -0.73
N LEU A 174 19.23 6.32 -1.04
CA LEU A 174 18.49 7.19 -0.12
C LEU A 174 17.05 6.72 0.08
N GLU A 175 16.39 6.22 -0.96
CA GLU A 175 15.04 5.66 -0.84
C GLU A 175 15.05 4.37 -0.02
N ARG A 176 16.02 3.47 -0.28
CA ARG A 176 16.18 2.24 0.50
C ARG A 176 16.49 2.51 1.96
N ALA A 177 17.34 3.51 2.26
CA ALA A 177 17.61 3.93 3.62
C ALA A 177 16.35 4.48 4.31
N ALA A 178 15.55 5.29 3.63
CA ALA A 178 14.28 5.78 4.17
C ALA A 178 13.27 4.65 4.47
N PHE A 179 13.23 3.61 3.64
CA PHE A 179 12.43 2.43 3.91
C PHE A 179 12.96 1.63 5.11
N GLU A 180 14.28 1.48 5.23
CA GLU A 180 14.91 0.82 6.37
C GLU A 180 14.63 1.57 7.69
N GLU A 181 14.71 2.90 7.69
CA GLU A 181 14.32 3.72 8.84
C GLU A 181 12.85 3.53 9.24
N LEU A 182 11.95 3.41 8.26
CA LEU A 182 10.54 3.08 8.52
C LEU A 182 10.39 1.69 9.18
N LEU A 183 11.14 0.69 8.75
CA LEU A 183 11.13 -0.63 9.41
C LEU A 183 11.72 -0.55 10.82
N ASN A 184 12.80 0.22 11.01
CA ASN A 184 13.45 0.41 12.31
C ASN A 184 12.55 1.11 13.35
N ALA A 185 11.46 1.74 12.93
CA ALA A 185 10.42 2.21 13.85
C ALA A 185 9.71 1.07 14.62
N GLY A 186 9.95 -0.18 14.27
CA GLY A 186 9.39 -1.36 14.93
C GLY A 186 8.48 -2.19 14.02
N LEU A 187 8.64 -2.10 12.70
CA LEU A 187 7.83 -2.83 11.73
C LEU A 187 8.58 -4.01 11.10
N VAL A 188 7.83 -5.01 10.70
CA VAL A 188 8.26 -6.18 9.92
C VAL A 188 7.61 -6.13 8.54
N ASP A 189 8.40 -6.22 7.47
CA ASP A 189 7.89 -6.42 6.10
C ASP A 189 7.46 -7.89 5.93
N ILE A 190 6.17 -8.17 6.16
CA ILE A 190 5.65 -9.54 6.13
C ILE A 190 5.61 -10.12 4.73
N VAL A 191 5.58 -9.28 3.68
CA VAL A 191 5.63 -9.77 2.29
C VAL A 191 6.99 -10.38 1.99
N ARG A 192 8.07 -9.72 2.45
CA ARG A 192 9.43 -10.23 2.30
C ARG A 192 9.73 -11.36 3.27
N ALA A 193 9.27 -11.26 4.52
CA ALA A 193 9.50 -12.28 5.57
C ALA A 193 8.86 -13.64 5.25
N ASN A 194 7.75 -13.65 4.49
CA ASN A 194 7.05 -14.88 4.08
C ASN A 194 7.47 -15.40 2.70
N ALA A 195 8.42 -14.75 2.04
CA ALA A 195 8.92 -15.19 0.74
C ALA A 195 10.02 -16.25 0.90
N GLU A 196 10.16 -17.13 -0.10
CA GLU A 196 11.28 -18.06 -0.15
C GLU A 196 12.63 -17.32 -0.21
N PRO A 197 13.70 -17.88 0.33
CA PRO A 197 15.04 -17.30 0.23
C PRO A 197 15.40 -17.02 -1.24
N ASN A 198 15.90 -15.83 -1.51
CA ASN A 198 16.26 -15.34 -2.87
C ASN A 198 15.10 -15.24 -3.88
N GLN A 199 13.84 -15.38 -3.45
CA GLN A 199 12.70 -15.17 -4.33
C GLN A 199 12.59 -13.71 -4.77
N LYS A 200 12.57 -13.47 -6.07
CA LYS A 200 12.22 -12.16 -6.63
C LYS A 200 10.72 -11.95 -6.52
N LEU A 201 10.32 -10.79 -5.98
CA LEU A 201 8.94 -10.38 -5.84
C LEU A 201 8.65 -9.15 -6.70
N SER A 202 7.44 -9.09 -7.21
CA SER A 202 6.94 -7.94 -7.94
C SER A 202 5.45 -7.77 -7.67
N THR A 203 5.05 -6.52 -7.42
CA THR A 203 3.65 -6.11 -7.25
C THR A 203 3.21 -5.14 -8.36
N TRP A 204 4.16 -4.53 -9.07
CA TRP A 204 3.93 -3.58 -10.14
C TRP A 204 4.72 -3.94 -11.41
N TRP A 205 4.07 -3.76 -12.56
CA TRP A 205 4.68 -3.92 -13.91
C TRP A 205 4.23 -2.80 -14.83
N ASN A 206 5.18 -2.16 -15.52
CA ASN A 206 4.85 -1.13 -16.50
C ASN A 206 3.84 -1.66 -17.53
N ARG A 207 2.84 -0.84 -17.87
CA ARG A 207 1.82 -1.19 -18.89
C ARG A 207 2.35 -1.17 -20.31
N ARG A 208 3.51 -0.54 -20.55
CA ARG A 208 4.12 -0.43 -21.87
C ARG A 208 4.98 -1.64 -22.16
N GLY A 209 4.84 -2.18 -23.39
CA GLY A 209 5.62 -3.33 -23.81
C GLY A 209 5.25 -4.62 -23.06
N ASP A 210 6.19 -5.53 -22.97
CA ASP A 210 6.07 -6.90 -22.47
C ASP A 210 6.58 -7.09 -21.03
N PHE A 211 6.44 -6.04 -20.19
CA PHE A 211 7.01 -6.07 -18.84
C PHE A 211 6.37 -7.13 -17.96
N TYR A 212 5.05 -7.28 -18.03
CA TYR A 212 4.33 -8.26 -17.23
C TYR A 212 4.63 -9.69 -17.73
N GLU A 213 4.54 -9.92 -19.02
CA GLU A 213 4.77 -11.22 -19.70
C GLU A 213 6.18 -11.75 -19.40
N ASN A 214 7.18 -10.86 -19.40
CA ASN A 214 8.58 -11.21 -19.11
C ASN A 214 8.94 -11.06 -17.61
N ASN A 215 7.96 -10.86 -16.74
CA ASN A 215 8.16 -10.67 -15.30
C ASN A 215 9.19 -9.57 -14.95
N ARG A 216 9.18 -8.48 -15.70
CA ARG A 216 10.03 -7.31 -15.47
C ARG A 216 9.32 -6.33 -14.55
N GLY A 217 9.18 -6.70 -13.28
CA GLY A 217 8.41 -5.94 -12.29
C GLY A 217 9.25 -5.42 -11.13
N TRP A 218 8.58 -4.65 -10.27
CA TRP A 218 9.08 -4.13 -9.00
C TRP A 218 8.10 -4.47 -7.89
N ARG A 219 8.60 -4.70 -6.69
CA ARG A 219 7.76 -4.76 -5.50
C ARG A 219 7.70 -3.35 -4.89
N LEU A 220 6.57 -2.69 -5.04
CA LEU A 220 6.30 -1.32 -4.58
C LEU A 220 5.22 -1.27 -3.50
N ASP A 221 4.36 -2.30 -3.45
CA ASP A 221 3.27 -2.44 -2.49
C ASP A 221 3.74 -3.29 -1.31
N HIS A 222 3.45 -2.84 -0.11
CA HIS A 222 3.97 -3.38 1.12
C HIS A 222 2.87 -3.59 2.16
N LEU A 223 3.01 -4.65 2.95
CA LEU A 223 2.29 -4.88 4.19
C LEU A 223 3.35 -4.93 5.30
N LEU A 224 3.43 -3.86 6.08
CA LEU A 224 4.35 -3.74 7.21
C LEU A 224 3.54 -3.83 8.49
N THR A 225 3.96 -4.66 9.45
CA THR A 225 3.19 -4.90 10.66
C THR A 225 4.07 -4.84 11.90
N THR A 226 3.47 -4.59 13.06
CA THR A 226 4.14 -4.82 14.34
C THR A 226 4.57 -6.29 14.46
N PRO A 227 5.64 -6.62 15.22
CA PRO A 227 6.14 -7.99 15.37
C PRO A 227 5.11 -8.99 15.92
N SER A 228 4.21 -8.53 16.80
CA SER A 228 3.08 -9.31 17.30
C SER A 228 2.24 -9.87 16.15
N LEU A 229 1.74 -8.99 15.29
CA LEU A 229 0.95 -9.38 14.11
C LEU A 229 1.78 -10.17 13.09
N ALA A 230 3.05 -9.83 12.88
CA ALA A 230 3.90 -10.57 11.96
C ALA A 230 3.98 -12.08 12.32
N SER A 231 4.04 -12.40 13.62
CA SER A 231 4.05 -13.78 14.11
C SER A 231 2.73 -14.53 13.91
N GLN A 232 1.63 -13.81 13.69
CA GLN A 232 0.29 -14.34 13.47
C GLN A 232 -0.08 -14.44 11.98
N ALA A 233 0.79 -13.98 11.08
CA ALA A 233 0.57 -14.09 9.64
C ALA A 233 0.67 -15.56 9.20
N THR A 234 -0.40 -16.07 8.60
CA THR A 234 -0.50 -17.47 8.16
C THR A 234 -0.25 -17.66 6.68
N SER A 235 -0.50 -16.63 5.89
CA SER A 235 -0.16 -16.60 4.46
C SER A 235 -0.02 -15.17 3.95
N VAL A 236 0.91 -14.96 3.02
CA VAL A 236 1.06 -13.69 2.29
C VAL A 236 1.17 -14.00 0.82
N THR A 237 0.33 -13.37 -0.01
CA THR A 237 0.26 -13.64 -1.44
C THR A 237 0.17 -12.36 -2.26
N ILE A 238 0.72 -12.40 -3.47
CA ILE A 238 0.56 -11.36 -4.50
C ILE A 238 -0.32 -11.95 -5.59
N ASP A 239 -1.53 -11.40 -5.78
CA ASP A 239 -2.49 -11.91 -6.77
C ASP A 239 -2.16 -11.41 -8.18
N ARG A 240 -1.19 -12.07 -8.79
CA ARG A 240 -0.76 -11.78 -10.15
C ARG A 240 -1.83 -12.05 -11.20
N ALA A 241 -2.78 -12.96 -10.93
CA ALA A 241 -3.86 -13.28 -11.86
C ALA A 241 -4.77 -12.06 -12.09
N THR A 242 -5.06 -11.30 -11.04
CA THR A 242 -5.79 -10.03 -11.16
C THR A 242 -5.06 -9.03 -12.05
N ARG A 243 -3.72 -8.92 -11.96
CA ARG A 243 -2.92 -8.03 -12.82
C ARG A 243 -2.89 -8.50 -14.30
N ALA A 244 -3.01 -9.80 -14.54
CA ALA A 244 -3.05 -10.36 -15.89
C ALA A 244 -4.36 -10.08 -16.65
N ALA A 245 -5.43 -9.73 -15.95
CA ALA A 245 -6.73 -9.46 -16.55
C ALA A 245 -6.71 -8.17 -17.41
N PRO A 246 -7.51 -8.10 -18.49
CA PRO A 246 -7.59 -6.89 -19.30
C PRO A 246 -8.22 -5.73 -18.50
N ASN A 247 -7.78 -4.51 -18.81
CA ASN A 247 -8.29 -3.28 -18.19
C ASN A 247 -8.17 -3.27 -16.65
N THR A 248 -7.04 -3.73 -16.13
CA THR A 248 -6.72 -3.76 -14.71
C THR A 248 -5.74 -2.67 -14.32
N SER A 249 -5.53 -2.47 -13.02
CA SER A 249 -4.38 -1.72 -12.49
C SER A 249 -3.07 -2.34 -12.98
N ASP A 250 -2.02 -1.55 -13.04
CA ASP A 250 -0.63 -2.03 -13.27
C ASP A 250 0.00 -2.61 -12.00
N HIS A 251 -0.70 -2.54 -10.86
CA HIS A 251 -0.37 -3.23 -9.61
C HIS A 251 -1.24 -4.47 -9.41
N ALA A 252 -0.68 -5.46 -8.71
CA ALA A 252 -1.39 -6.65 -8.22
C ALA A 252 -1.80 -6.46 -6.75
N PRO A 253 -3.00 -6.90 -6.35
CA PRO A 253 -3.36 -6.96 -4.93
C PRO A 253 -2.35 -7.78 -4.13
N THR A 254 -1.91 -7.26 -2.99
CA THR A 254 -1.07 -7.98 -2.03
C THR A 254 -1.88 -8.25 -0.78
N LEU A 255 -2.04 -9.52 -0.44
CA LEU A 255 -2.96 -10.02 0.58
C LEU A 255 -2.20 -10.77 1.67
N ALA A 256 -2.53 -10.49 2.93
CA ALA A 256 -2.10 -11.25 4.09
C ALA A 256 -3.30 -11.79 4.89
N HIS A 257 -3.18 -13.02 5.40
CA HIS A 257 -4.11 -13.63 6.35
C HIS A 257 -3.44 -13.77 7.71
N PHE A 258 -4.22 -13.56 8.77
CA PHE A 258 -3.78 -13.66 10.15
C PHE A 258 -4.73 -14.57 10.95
N THR A 259 -4.18 -15.25 11.95
CA THR A 259 -4.94 -15.94 13.00
C THR A 259 -4.82 -15.10 14.27
N LEU A 260 -5.86 -14.29 14.54
CA LEU A 260 -5.97 -13.44 15.73
C LEU A 260 -6.69 -14.17 16.85
#